data_1996e162f52fcf8ee42070ef06a805ba
#
_entry.id   1996e162f52fcf8ee42070ef06a805ba
#
_cell.length_a   1.000
_cell.length_b   1.000
_cell.length_c   1.000
_cell.angle_alpha   90.00
_cell.angle_beta   90.00
_cell.angle_gamma   90.00
#
_symmetry.space_group_name_H-M   'P 1'
#
loop_
_entity.id
_entity.type
_entity.pdbx_description
1 polymer ?
#
loop_
_entity_poly.entity_id
_entity_poly.type
_entity_poly.pdbx_seq_one_letter_code
_entity_poly.pdbx_strand_id
1 'polypeptide(L)'
;MDPTKDPVDVVVVGAGMGGAAFCARLAQQAPKVRIVCLERGGWVDTAAMPAWRRDWQRATINEWAASPNMRRKAPTPSPSADYPIDDSGSPFKPLMWSGVGGSTITWAAHFPRLHPSDFKTRTLDGVGDDWPFGYFDLEPYYDLNDAALGVSGLAGDPAYPPKPPRMPPLALGRLGMTAARGFDALGWHWWPVDAAINSVPHGGRGGCNYCGPCQQGCVNRAKASVDVTYWPRAIAAGVELRPHCVVQQVVIEAGRATGVTYRDAERREVTQPASAVVVAGNGIGTARLLLASGVASPALGRYLMFHPAAYVRGMFKDEMDGPVGPIGCALYSHEFYETDERRGFKRGVHLQVTRENIPLLQAMRLEPAWGREAHGLLREEFRHSIAILVLAEDLPESHNRVALTDQMEADGLPGVKLEYRLSEHSRRSLDFGLDRAEEALRAAGAHRIVRVPLAPLTGWHLLSTARMGRDPATSVTDARGRCHAVPNLLVADGSLFTTVGAVNPGSTIGALALKIADDLAKDAA
;
A
#
# COMPACT_ATOMS: atom_id res chain seq x y z
N MET A 1 -35.31 -11.51 -16.40
CA MET A 1 -33.98 -11.28 -17.03
C MET A 1 -32.94 -11.44 -15.94
N ASP A 2 -31.86 -12.12 -16.21
CA ASP A 2 -30.77 -12.29 -15.24
C ASP A 2 -30.00 -10.96 -15.15
N PRO A 3 -30.08 -10.21 -14.03
CA PRO A 3 -29.49 -8.88 -13.92
C PRO A 3 -27.95 -8.89 -14.04
N THR A 4 -27.34 -10.07 -13.99
CA THR A 4 -25.89 -10.21 -14.14
C THR A 4 -25.42 -10.13 -15.60
N LYS A 5 -26.34 -10.18 -16.57
CA LYS A 5 -26.05 -10.15 -18.03
C LYS A 5 -26.37 -8.81 -18.70
N ASP A 6 -27.03 -7.90 -17.97
CA ASP A 6 -27.35 -6.59 -18.53
C ASP A 6 -26.07 -5.76 -18.67
N PRO A 7 -25.83 -5.13 -19.84
CA PRO A 7 -24.67 -4.26 -20.03
C PRO A 7 -24.63 -3.14 -18.99
N VAL A 8 -23.44 -2.85 -18.46
CA VAL A 8 -23.19 -1.70 -17.57
C VAL A 8 -22.22 -0.73 -18.25
N ASP A 9 -22.15 0.50 -17.78
CA ASP A 9 -21.23 1.46 -18.33
C ASP A 9 -19.80 1.14 -17.93
N VAL A 10 -19.58 0.80 -16.66
CA VAL A 10 -18.24 0.53 -16.11
C VAL A 10 -18.23 -0.71 -15.23
N VAL A 11 -17.32 -1.64 -15.53
CA VAL A 11 -16.93 -2.71 -14.60
C VAL A 11 -15.60 -2.34 -13.95
N VAL A 12 -15.54 -2.42 -12.62
CA VAL A 12 -14.31 -2.23 -11.83
C VAL A 12 -13.88 -3.57 -11.24
N VAL A 13 -12.61 -3.93 -11.36
CA VAL A 13 -12.05 -5.18 -10.87
C VAL A 13 -11.15 -4.91 -9.68
N GLY A 14 -11.60 -5.29 -8.49
CA GLY A 14 -10.89 -5.10 -7.22
C GLY A 14 -11.45 -3.97 -6.35
N ALA A 15 -11.73 -4.29 -5.08
CA ALA A 15 -12.35 -3.39 -4.11
C ALA A 15 -11.36 -2.83 -3.07
N GLY A 16 -10.07 -2.72 -3.42
CA GLY A 16 -9.02 -2.08 -2.62
C GLY A 16 -9.07 -0.55 -2.68
N MET A 17 -7.99 0.12 -2.27
CA MET A 17 -7.88 1.59 -2.23
C MET A 17 -8.27 2.24 -3.56
N GLY A 18 -7.65 1.77 -4.66
CA GLY A 18 -7.89 2.36 -5.98
C GLY A 18 -9.32 2.17 -6.46
N GLY A 19 -9.83 0.93 -6.46
CA GLY A 19 -11.19 0.64 -6.91
C GLY A 19 -12.27 1.34 -6.09
N ALA A 20 -12.10 1.40 -4.77
CA ALA A 20 -13.05 2.06 -3.87
C ALA A 20 -13.10 3.59 -4.09
N ALA A 21 -11.92 4.24 -4.18
CA ALA A 21 -11.82 5.67 -4.44
C ALA A 21 -12.38 6.02 -5.83
N PHE A 22 -12.03 5.23 -6.84
CA PHE A 22 -12.54 5.38 -8.22
C PHE A 22 -14.07 5.27 -8.26
N CYS A 23 -14.65 4.18 -7.71
CA CYS A 23 -16.09 3.94 -7.70
C CYS A 23 -16.86 5.08 -7.01
N ALA A 24 -16.40 5.48 -5.80
CA ALA A 24 -17.05 6.54 -5.05
C ALA A 24 -17.02 7.89 -5.78
N ARG A 25 -15.89 8.19 -6.43
CA ARG A 25 -15.72 9.44 -7.16
C ARG A 25 -16.53 9.47 -8.46
N LEU A 26 -16.45 8.39 -9.25
CA LEU A 26 -17.19 8.31 -10.53
C LEU A 26 -18.70 8.41 -10.29
N ALA A 27 -19.23 7.66 -9.32
CA ALA A 27 -20.65 7.72 -8.98
C ALA A 27 -21.10 9.12 -8.52
N GLN A 28 -20.22 9.87 -7.85
CA GLN A 28 -20.47 11.26 -7.44
C GLN A 28 -20.47 12.21 -8.64
N GLN A 29 -19.54 12.06 -9.59
CA GLN A 29 -19.37 12.98 -10.72
C GLN A 29 -20.31 12.67 -11.89
N ALA A 30 -20.67 11.40 -12.06
CA ALA A 30 -21.54 10.92 -13.14
C ALA A 30 -22.65 10.00 -12.57
N PRO A 31 -23.65 10.53 -11.86
CA PRO A 31 -24.65 9.72 -11.12
C PRO A 31 -25.53 8.81 -12.00
N LYS A 32 -25.52 8.99 -13.31
CA LYS A 32 -26.27 8.16 -14.26
C LYS A 32 -25.47 6.94 -14.75
N VAL A 33 -24.16 6.91 -14.50
CA VAL A 33 -23.29 5.82 -14.92
C VAL A 33 -23.54 4.60 -14.04
N ARG A 34 -23.84 3.47 -14.66
CA ARG A 34 -24.02 2.18 -13.97
C ARG A 34 -22.66 1.55 -13.73
N ILE A 35 -22.31 1.39 -12.46
CA ILE A 35 -21.01 0.88 -12.03
C ILE A 35 -21.20 -0.43 -11.28
N VAL A 36 -20.51 -1.49 -11.73
CA VAL A 36 -20.38 -2.76 -11.02
C VAL A 36 -18.93 -2.96 -10.62
N CYS A 37 -18.67 -3.23 -9.34
CA CYS A 37 -17.36 -3.62 -8.85
C CYS A 37 -17.36 -5.10 -8.47
N LEU A 38 -16.38 -5.84 -8.99
CA LEU A 38 -16.17 -7.26 -8.73
C LEU A 38 -14.96 -7.44 -7.81
N GLU A 39 -15.17 -8.06 -6.64
CA GLU A 39 -14.12 -8.34 -5.66
C GLU A 39 -14.03 -9.83 -5.39
N ARG A 40 -12.80 -10.38 -5.44
CA ARG A 40 -12.57 -11.81 -5.27
C ARG A 40 -12.83 -12.32 -3.84
N GLY A 41 -12.55 -11.50 -2.83
CA GLY A 41 -12.80 -11.82 -1.44
C GLY A 41 -14.12 -11.25 -0.92
N GLY A 42 -14.41 -11.53 0.35
CA GLY A 42 -15.61 -11.06 1.04
C GLY A 42 -15.38 -9.78 1.85
N TRP A 43 -16.44 -9.34 2.49
CA TRP A 43 -16.39 -8.36 3.56
C TRP A 43 -15.69 -8.94 4.79
N VAL A 44 -14.95 -8.11 5.50
CA VAL A 44 -14.45 -8.45 6.83
C VAL A 44 -15.51 -8.07 7.86
N ASP A 45 -16.05 -9.06 8.54
CA ASP A 45 -16.93 -8.80 9.67
C ASP A 45 -16.14 -8.16 10.82
N THR A 46 -16.57 -6.97 11.24
CA THR A 46 -15.95 -6.24 12.36
C THR A 46 -15.94 -7.05 13.64
N ALA A 47 -16.98 -7.87 13.89
CA ALA A 47 -17.06 -8.74 15.07
C ALA A 47 -16.06 -9.91 15.03
N ALA A 48 -15.65 -10.33 13.83
CA ALA A 48 -14.67 -11.40 13.62
C ALA A 48 -13.22 -10.90 13.58
N MET A 49 -12.97 -9.60 13.65
CA MET A 49 -11.62 -9.05 13.62
C MET A 49 -10.79 -9.54 14.80
N PRO A 50 -9.53 -9.98 14.58
CA PRO A 50 -8.68 -10.50 15.64
C PRO A 50 -8.42 -9.50 16.76
N ALA A 51 -8.42 -8.20 16.47
CA ALA A 51 -8.22 -7.14 17.46
C ALA A 51 -9.15 -7.22 18.69
N TRP A 52 -10.32 -7.87 18.57
CA TRP A 52 -11.24 -8.15 19.66
C TRP A 52 -10.90 -9.41 20.47
N ARG A 53 -10.00 -10.27 19.97
CA ARG A 53 -9.70 -11.59 20.54
C ARG A 53 -8.54 -11.49 21.54
N ARG A 54 -8.56 -12.32 22.56
CA ARG A 54 -7.45 -12.45 23.52
C ARG A 54 -6.17 -13.00 22.87
N ASP A 55 -6.32 -13.82 21.82
CA ASP A 55 -5.23 -14.47 21.09
C ASP A 55 -4.88 -13.74 19.77
N TRP A 56 -5.23 -12.46 19.63
CA TRP A 56 -5.07 -11.68 18.39
C TRP A 56 -3.66 -11.73 17.78
N GLN A 57 -2.64 -11.90 18.62
CA GLN A 57 -1.26 -12.01 18.14
C GLN A 57 -1.04 -13.26 17.29
N ARG A 58 -1.69 -14.38 17.64
CA ARG A 58 -1.60 -15.63 16.86
C ARG A 58 -2.19 -15.50 15.48
N ALA A 59 -3.22 -14.70 15.34
CA ALA A 59 -3.83 -14.42 14.04
C ALA A 59 -2.84 -13.79 13.07
N THR A 60 -1.90 -12.96 13.55
CA THR A 60 -0.87 -12.27 12.75
C THR A 60 0.06 -13.23 11.99
N ILE A 61 0.25 -14.43 12.49
CA ILE A 61 1.12 -15.48 11.88
C ILE A 61 0.31 -16.64 11.28
N ASN A 62 -1.02 -16.54 11.29
CA ASN A 62 -1.94 -17.53 10.76
C ASN A 62 -2.90 -16.90 9.74
N GLU A 63 -4.19 -16.87 10.06
CA GLU A 63 -5.27 -16.44 9.16
C GLU A 63 -5.22 -14.94 8.81
N TRP A 64 -4.51 -14.13 9.60
CA TRP A 64 -4.27 -12.70 9.36
C TRP A 64 -2.82 -12.37 9.03
N ALA A 65 -2.04 -13.37 8.66
CA ALA A 65 -0.70 -13.09 8.14
C ALA A 65 -0.80 -12.17 6.92
N ALA A 66 0.08 -11.18 6.84
CA ALA A 66 0.02 -10.18 5.78
C ALA A 66 0.37 -10.75 4.39
N SER A 67 1.21 -11.81 4.33
CA SER A 67 1.51 -12.51 3.09
C SER A 67 0.49 -13.61 2.80
N PRO A 68 -0.05 -13.69 1.57
CA PRO A 68 -0.94 -14.79 1.17
C PRO A 68 -0.26 -16.17 1.27
N ASN A 69 1.04 -16.25 1.00
CA ASN A 69 1.80 -17.51 1.10
C ASN A 69 1.99 -17.99 2.55
N MET A 70 1.95 -17.08 3.52
CA MET A 70 2.09 -17.39 4.95
C MET A 70 0.73 -17.60 5.63
N ARG A 71 -0.35 -17.20 4.98
CA ARG A 71 -1.69 -17.23 5.56
C ARG A 71 -2.21 -18.66 5.62
N ARG A 72 -2.33 -19.19 6.81
CA ARG A 72 -2.89 -20.53 7.03
C ARG A 72 -4.41 -20.46 7.00
N LYS A 73 -5.04 -21.45 6.36
CA LYS A 73 -6.49 -21.59 6.44
C LYS A 73 -6.85 -21.85 7.90
N ALA A 74 -7.67 -20.97 8.47
CA ALA A 74 -8.28 -21.23 9.77
C ALA A 74 -9.20 -22.46 9.68
N PRO A 75 -9.52 -23.11 10.81
CA PRO A 75 -10.58 -24.14 10.86
C PRO A 75 -11.94 -23.59 10.39
N THR A 76 -12.15 -22.29 10.50
CA THR A 76 -13.27 -21.54 9.90
C THR A 76 -12.88 -21.04 8.51
N PRO A 77 -13.84 -20.89 7.57
CA PRO A 77 -13.55 -20.38 6.25
C PRO A 77 -12.74 -19.09 6.32
N SER A 78 -11.58 -19.05 5.67
CA SER A 78 -10.82 -17.82 5.55
C SER A 78 -11.66 -16.79 4.80
N PRO A 79 -11.78 -15.55 5.27
CA PRO A 79 -12.48 -14.50 4.54
C PRO A 79 -11.75 -14.07 3.26
N SER A 80 -10.51 -14.51 3.05
CA SER A 80 -9.70 -14.11 1.90
C SER A 80 -9.68 -15.17 0.81
N ALA A 81 -9.87 -14.74 -0.42
CA ALA A 81 -9.73 -15.56 -1.63
C ALA A 81 -8.31 -15.41 -2.21
N ASP A 82 -7.29 -15.76 -1.43
CA ASP A 82 -5.90 -15.67 -1.85
C ASP A 82 -5.56 -16.65 -2.97
N TYR A 83 -4.52 -16.35 -3.71
CA TYR A 83 -3.88 -17.22 -4.66
C TYR A 83 -2.37 -17.32 -4.36
N PRO A 84 -1.73 -18.45 -4.65
CA PRO A 84 -0.30 -18.62 -4.40
C PRO A 84 0.52 -17.75 -5.35
N ILE A 85 1.66 -17.25 -4.83
CA ILE A 85 2.62 -16.44 -5.57
C ILE A 85 3.98 -17.09 -5.39
N ASP A 86 4.62 -17.50 -6.48
CA ASP A 86 6.02 -17.93 -6.42
C ASP A 86 6.91 -16.69 -6.20
N ASP A 87 7.31 -16.51 -4.95
CA ASP A 87 8.20 -15.44 -4.50
C ASP A 87 9.65 -15.88 -4.33
N SER A 88 10.03 -17.05 -4.84
CA SER A 88 11.38 -17.60 -4.75
C SER A 88 12.44 -16.75 -5.45
N GLY A 89 12.02 -16.00 -6.47
CA GLY A 89 12.86 -15.05 -7.22
C GLY A 89 12.91 -13.64 -6.61
N SER A 90 12.47 -13.43 -5.36
CA SER A 90 12.44 -12.13 -4.69
C SER A 90 12.94 -12.21 -3.25
N PRO A 91 13.78 -11.25 -2.79
CA PRO A 91 14.15 -11.16 -1.37
C PRO A 91 13.00 -10.65 -0.49
N PHE A 92 11.94 -10.06 -1.10
CA PHE A 92 10.76 -9.58 -0.39
C PHE A 92 9.57 -10.50 -0.58
N LYS A 93 8.86 -10.76 0.51
CA LYS A 93 7.59 -11.49 0.48
C LYS A 93 6.47 -10.52 0.15
N PRO A 94 5.60 -10.82 -0.85
CA PRO A 94 4.47 -9.96 -1.16
C PRO A 94 3.48 -9.95 0.00
N LEU A 95 3.05 -8.75 0.40
CA LEU A 95 2.08 -8.56 1.46
C LEU A 95 0.83 -7.90 0.87
N MET A 96 -0.30 -8.59 0.92
CA MET A 96 -1.56 -8.11 0.38
C MET A 96 -2.75 -8.81 1.02
N TRP A 97 -3.92 -8.22 0.88
CA TRP A 97 -5.18 -8.77 1.36
C TRP A 97 -6.21 -8.79 0.23
N SER A 98 -6.87 -9.95 0.04
CA SER A 98 -7.97 -10.13 -0.91
C SER A 98 -9.31 -10.06 -0.16
N GLY A 99 -10.09 -9.04 -0.45
CA GLY A 99 -11.38 -8.77 0.19
C GLY A 99 -11.80 -7.33 0.03
N VAL A 100 -13.03 -7.01 0.38
CA VAL A 100 -13.54 -5.63 0.34
C VAL A 100 -12.72 -4.76 1.30
N GLY A 101 -12.10 -3.74 0.76
CA GLY A 101 -11.12 -2.92 1.45
C GLY A 101 -9.67 -3.19 1.04
N GLY A 102 -9.38 -4.35 0.43
CA GLY A 102 -8.03 -4.73 0.01
C GLY A 102 -7.02 -4.61 1.15
N SER A 103 -5.76 -4.33 0.83
CA SER A 103 -4.68 -4.20 1.81
C SER A 103 -4.89 -3.10 2.86
N THR A 104 -5.89 -2.21 2.70
CA THR A 104 -6.23 -1.23 3.75
C THR A 104 -6.83 -1.87 5.01
N ILE A 105 -7.29 -3.12 4.91
CA ILE A 105 -7.73 -3.90 6.08
C ILE A 105 -6.57 -4.16 7.04
N THR A 106 -5.39 -4.48 6.50
CA THR A 106 -4.21 -4.88 7.28
C THR A 106 -3.10 -3.83 7.33
N TRP A 107 -3.28 -2.65 6.75
CA TRP A 107 -2.26 -1.60 6.74
C TRP A 107 -2.10 -0.88 8.08
N ALA A 108 -0.98 -0.19 8.24
CA ALA A 108 -0.69 0.67 9.39
C ALA A 108 -1.18 2.12 9.20
N ALA A 109 -1.72 2.44 8.03
CA ALA A 109 -2.31 3.72 7.66
C ALA A 109 -1.38 4.94 7.71
N HIS A 110 -0.06 4.76 7.59
CA HIS A 110 0.87 5.86 7.30
C HIS A 110 0.54 6.43 5.91
N PHE A 111 0.37 7.76 5.79
CA PHE A 111 -0.29 8.35 4.63
C PHE A 111 0.40 9.60 4.08
N PRO A 112 1.72 9.58 3.85
CA PRO A 112 2.45 10.67 3.23
C PRO A 112 2.08 10.83 1.75
N ARG A 113 2.35 12.00 1.20
CA ARG A 113 2.29 12.26 -0.25
C ARG A 113 3.67 12.03 -0.88
N LEU A 114 3.75 11.83 -2.18
CA LEU A 114 5.00 11.97 -2.92
C LEU A 114 5.49 13.41 -2.85
N HIS A 115 6.79 13.63 -2.93
CA HIS A 115 7.37 14.97 -3.08
C HIS A 115 7.24 15.47 -4.53
N PRO A 116 7.25 16.78 -4.78
CA PRO A 116 7.28 17.30 -6.15
C PRO A 116 8.43 16.76 -7.01
N SER A 117 9.60 16.51 -6.39
CA SER A 117 10.77 15.93 -7.04
C SER A 117 10.55 14.50 -7.55
N ASP A 118 9.69 13.69 -6.89
CA ASP A 118 9.41 12.31 -7.27
C ASP A 118 8.74 12.20 -8.65
N PHE A 119 8.08 13.26 -9.10
CA PHE A 119 7.46 13.33 -10.42
C PHE A 119 8.45 13.66 -11.55
N LYS A 120 9.69 14.02 -11.21
CA LYS A 120 10.72 14.54 -12.13
C LYS A 120 12.10 13.90 -11.95
N THR A 121 12.14 12.64 -11.54
CA THR A 121 13.38 11.93 -11.22
C THR A 121 14.36 11.87 -12.40
N ARG A 122 13.85 11.68 -13.63
CA ARG A 122 14.71 11.68 -14.82
C ARG A 122 15.29 13.05 -15.10
N THR A 123 14.44 14.07 -15.04
CA THR A 123 14.87 15.45 -15.29
C THR A 123 15.84 15.98 -14.24
N LEU A 124 15.58 15.69 -12.96
CA LEU A 124 16.36 16.25 -11.85
C LEU A 124 17.63 15.45 -11.56
N ASP A 125 17.54 14.12 -11.60
CA ASP A 125 18.56 13.23 -11.09
C ASP A 125 19.20 12.35 -12.16
N GLY A 126 18.64 12.32 -13.38
CA GLY A 126 19.14 11.50 -14.49
C GLY A 126 18.83 10.01 -14.37
N VAL A 127 18.04 9.59 -13.37
CA VAL A 127 17.64 8.19 -13.10
C VAL A 127 16.13 8.02 -13.20
N GLY A 128 15.68 6.77 -13.36
CA GLY A 128 14.26 6.47 -13.48
C GLY A 128 13.61 7.16 -14.68
N ASP A 129 12.35 7.56 -14.55
CA ASP A 129 11.59 8.28 -15.56
C ASP A 129 10.75 9.38 -14.90
N ASP A 130 10.38 10.42 -15.66
CA ASP A 130 9.43 11.43 -15.22
C ASP A 130 7.99 10.88 -15.33
N TRP A 131 7.16 11.24 -14.37
CA TRP A 131 5.73 11.05 -14.49
C TRP A 131 5.16 11.88 -15.64
N PRO A 132 4.05 11.48 -16.29
CA PRO A 132 3.48 12.24 -17.40
C PRO A 132 2.83 13.58 -16.98
N PHE A 133 2.75 13.86 -15.68
CA PHE A 133 2.27 15.09 -15.03
C PHE A 133 3.09 15.38 -13.76
N GLY A 134 2.86 16.53 -13.12
CA GLY A 134 3.57 16.95 -11.90
C GLY A 134 2.76 16.79 -10.62
N TYR A 135 3.40 17.12 -9.48
CA TYR A 135 2.77 17.12 -8.16
C TYR A 135 1.50 17.95 -8.11
N PHE A 136 1.54 19.19 -8.63
CA PHE A 136 0.43 20.13 -8.55
C PHE A 136 -0.80 19.74 -9.38
N ASP A 137 -0.62 18.85 -10.38
CA ASP A 137 -1.75 18.24 -11.10
C ASP A 137 -2.49 17.22 -10.24
N LEU A 138 -1.80 16.61 -9.27
CA LEU A 138 -2.34 15.59 -8.37
C LEU A 138 -2.72 16.15 -6.99
N GLU A 139 -2.21 17.32 -6.60
CA GLU A 139 -2.43 17.93 -5.29
C GLU A 139 -3.91 18.09 -4.91
N PRO A 140 -4.82 18.57 -5.80
CA PRO A 140 -6.25 18.64 -5.47
C PRO A 140 -6.86 17.29 -5.11
N TYR A 141 -6.36 16.22 -5.71
CA TYR A 141 -6.83 14.86 -5.44
C TYR A 141 -6.23 14.27 -4.16
N TYR A 142 -5.03 14.68 -3.79
CA TYR A 142 -4.48 14.41 -2.46
C TYR A 142 -5.37 15.04 -1.38
N ASP A 143 -5.77 16.31 -1.55
CA ASP A 143 -6.63 17.03 -0.61
C ASP A 143 -8.00 16.35 -0.46
N LEU A 144 -8.61 15.95 -1.58
CA LEU A 144 -9.86 15.20 -1.60
C LEU A 144 -9.72 13.85 -0.89
N ASN A 145 -8.62 13.13 -1.11
CA ASN A 145 -8.36 11.83 -0.50
C ASN A 145 -8.14 11.97 1.01
N ASP A 146 -7.34 12.94 1.45
CA ASP A 146 -7.10 13.25 2.86
C ASP A 146 -8.40 13.56 3.60
N ALA A 147 -9.27 14.37 2.98
CA ALA A 147 -10.58 14.72 3.54
C ALA A 147 -11.53 13.51 3.59
N ALA A 148 -11.54 12.69 2.54
CA ALA A 148 -12.39 11.51 2.46
C ALA A 148 -12.04 10.45 3.51
N LEU A 149 -10.76 10.25 3.77
CA LEU A 149 -10.27 9.27 4.73
C LEU A 149 -10.23 9.81 6.16
N GLY A 150 -10.16 11.12 6.35
CA GLY A 150 -9.95 11.72 7.67
C GLY A 150 -8.51 11.51 8.12
N VAL A 151 -7.57 12.21 7.47
CA VAL A 151 -6.14 12.11 7.79
C VAL A 151 -5.80 13.02 8.96
N SER A 152 -5.16 12.49 9.99
CA SER A 152 -4.54 13.24 11.08
C SER A 152 -3.09 13.59 10.75
N GLY A 153 -2.62 14.73 11.21
CA GLY A 153 -1.25 15.18 11.00
C GLY A 153 -1.06 16.62 11.44
N LEU A 154 0.15 17.13 11.28
CA LEU A 154 0.50 18.50 11.60
C LEU A 154 0.79 19.27 10.31
N ALA A 155 0.13 20.43 10.12
CA ALA A 155 0.42 21.31 8.99
C ALA A 155 1.77 22.00 9.17
N GLY A 156 2.36 22.45 8.05
CA GLY A 156 3.59 23.26 8.06
C GLY A 156 4.89 22.47 8.03
N ASP A 157 4.83 21.20 7.67
CA ASP A 157 6.05 20.41 7.39
C ASP A 157 6.86 21.08 6.28
N PRO A 158 8.12 21.52 6.55
CA PRO A 158 8.95 22.19 5.54
C PRO A 158 9.37 21.27 4.39
N ALA A 159 9.26 19.95 4.54
CA ALA A 159 9.57 18.99 3.49
C ALA A 159 8.51 18.92 2.38
N TYR A 160 7.34 19.53 2.59
CA TYR A 160 6.24 19.50 1.64
C TYR A 160 5.74 20.89 1.24
N PRO A 161 5.11 21.04 0.07
CA PRO A 161 4.27 22.21 -0.22
C PRO A 161 3.21 22.42 0.88
N PRO A 162 2.75 23.67 1.11
CA PRO A 162 1.72 23.94 2.10
C PRO A 162 0.48 23.07 1.88
N LYS A 163 0.00 22.45 2.94
CA LYS A 163 -1.18 21.57 2.92
C LYS A 163 -2.34 22.21 3.70
N PRO A 164 -3.61 21.91 3.35
CA PRO A 164 -4.76 22.35 4.15
C PRO A 164 -4.68 21.91 5.61
N PRO A 165 -5.36 22.63 6.53
CA PRO A 165 -5.47 22.19 7.92
C PRO A 165 -6.04 20.77 8.03
N ARG A 166 -5.51 19.98 8.97
CA ARG A 166 -5.86 18.56 9.18
C ARG A 166 -6.40 18.37 10.59
N MET A 167 -6.88 17.16 10.89
CA MET A 167 -7.12 16.75 12.26
C MET A 167 -5.82 16.84 13.06
N PRO A 168 -5.90 17.10 14.38
CA PRO A 168 -4.71 17.09 15.25
C PRO A 168 -3.86 15.84 15.02
N PRO A 169 -2.54 15.92 15.14
CA PRO A 169 -1.68 14.75 15.00
C PRO A 169 -1.96 13.73 16.10
N LEU A 170 -1.66 12.47 15.82
CA LEU A 170 -1.64 11.42 16.82
C LEU A 170 -0.53 11.69 17.83
N ALA A 171 -0.75 11.31 19.10
CA ALA A 171 0.23 11.51 20.17
C ALA A 171 1.53 10.76 19.86
N LEU A 172 2.66 11.46 19.98
CA LEU A 172 3.99 10.87 19.80
C LEU A 172 4.31 9.84 20.88
N GLY A 173 3.80 10.05 22.10
CA GLY A 173 4.13 9.25 23.27
C GLY A 173 5.60 9.38 23.69
N ARG A 174 6.00 8.59 24.69
CA ARG A 174 7.38 8.59 25.17
C ARG A 174 8.36 8.17 24.07
N LEU A 175 8.00 7.12 23.31
CA LEU A 175 8.79 6.59 22.20
C LEU A 175 9.10 7.68 21.15
N GLY A 176 8.06 8.34 20.64
CA GLY A 176 8.23 9.38 19.63
C GLY A 176 8.99 10.59 20.16
N MET A 177 8.70 11.06 21.40
CA MET A 177 9.42 12.17 22.01
C MET A 177 10.89 11.85 22.29
N THR A 178 11.23 10.59 22.59
CA THR A 178 12.62 10.17 22.77
C THR A 178 13.37 10.18 21.45
N ALA A 179 12.74 9.64 20.38
CA ALA A 179 13.33 9.70 19.05
C ALA A 179 13.50 11.14 18.55
N ALA A 180 12.49 12.01 18.75
CA ALA A 180 12.55 13.43 18.37
C ALA A 180 13.76 14.14 18.97
N ARG A 181 14.08 13.90 20.26
CA ARG A 181 15.29 14.46 20.88
C ARG A 181 16.58 14.03 20.18
N GLY A 182 16.63 12.82 19.63
CA GLY A 182 17.78 12.36 18.85
C GLY A 182 17.94 13.13 17.54
N PHE A 183 16.84 13.35 16.81
CA PHE A 183 16.85 14.17 15.61
C PHE A 183 17.21 15.64 15.92
N ASP A 184 16.63 16.23 16.98
CA ASP A 184 16.92 17.59 17.43
C ASP A 184 18.42 17.76 17.77
N ALA A 185 19.01 16.79 18.48
CA ALA A 185 20.43 16.83 18.85
C ALA A 185 21.37 16.82 17.65
N LEU A 186 20.92 16.28 16.51
CA LEU A 186 21.66 16.26 15.26
C LEU A 186 21.30 17.43 14.32
N GLY A 187 20.30 18.23 14.69
CA GLY A 187 19.77 19.29 13.84
C GLY A 187 19.04 18.78 12.60
N TRP A 188 18.52 17.56 12.65
CA TRP A 188 17.83 16.94 11.54
C TRP A 188 16.33 17.19 11.56
N HIS A 189 15.74 17.24 10.37
CA HIS A 189 14.29 17.29 10.17
C HIS A 189 13.59 16.10 10.81
N TRP A 190 12.45 16.35 11.46
CA TRP A 190 11.46 15.36 11.82
C TRP A 190 10.07 15.98 11.90
N TRP A 191 9.04 15.16 11.67
CA TRP A 191 7.65 15.61 11.71
C TRP A 191 6.71 14.51 12.25
N PRO A 192 5.61 14.86 12.97
CA PRO A 192 4.58 13.90 13.34
C PRO A 192 3.97 13.24 12.11
N VAL A 193 3.63 11.97 12.21
CA VAL A 193 3.09 11.19 11.10
C VAL A 193 1.81 11.79 10.53
N ASP A 194 1.71 11.85 9.19
CA ASP A 194 0.43 11.91 8.50
C ASP A 194 -0.17 10.50 8.49
N ALA A 195 -1.34 10.32 9.12
CA ALA A 195 -1.97 9.01 9.24
C ALA A 195 -3.45 9.05 8.83
N ALA A 196 -3.86 8.09 8.01
CA ALA A 196 -5.26 7.88 7.71
C ALA A 196 -5.97 7.20 8.91
N ILE A 197 -5.90 7.88 10.07
CA ILE A 197 -6.48 7.45 11.35
C ILE A 197 -7.10 8.68 12.01
N ASN A 198 -8.36 8.62 12.37
CA ASN A 198 -9.01 9.68 13.12
C ASN A 198 -8.34 9.86 14.49
N SER A 199 -7.71 10.99 14.75
CA SER A 199 -7.20 11.35 16.09
C SER A 199 -8.33 11.81 17.03
N VAL A 200 -9.39 12.37 16.44
CA VAL A 200 -10.66 12.74 17.09
C VAL A 200 -11.82 12.16 16.29
N PRO A 201 -13.03 11.99 16.85
CA PRO A 201 -14.17 11.50 16.09
C PRO A 201 -14.42 12.34 14.82
N HIS A 202 -14.53 11.68 13.65
CA HIS A 202 -14.73 12.34 12.37
C HIS A 202 -15.46 11.41 11.37
N GLY A 203 -16.36 11.99 10.57
CA GLY A 203 -17.03 11.27 9.48
C GLY A 203 -17.87 10.06 9.96
N GLY A 204 -18.51 10.15 11.14
CA GLY A 204 -19.30 9.07 11.72
C GLY A 204 -18.45 7.92 12.32
N ARG A 205 -17.13 8.06 12.37
CA ARG A 205 -16.18 7.09 12.92
C ARG A 205 -15.57 7.60 14.22
N GLY A 206 -15.25 6.70 15.14
CA GLY A 206 -14.60 7.03 16.41
C GLY A 206 -13.18 7.58 16.25
N GLY A 207 -12.66 8.20 17.31
CA GLY A 207 -11.25 8.55 17.43
C GLY A 207 -10.39 7.34 17.82
N CYS A 208 -9.09 7.40 17.56
CA CYS A 208 -8.13 6.39 17.98
C CYS A 208 -8.06 6.32 19.51
N ASN A 209 -8.20 5.13 20.06
CA ASN A 209 -8.08 4.85 21.51
C ASN A 209 -6.71 4.25 21.87
N TYR A 210 -5.76 4.28 20.96
CA TYR A 210 -4.38 3.81 21.14
C TYR A 210 -4.24 2.35 21.58
N CYS A 211 -5.16 1.47 21.15
CA CYS A 211 -5.18 0.05 21.54
C CYS A 211 -4.09 -0.81 20.93
N GLY A 212 -3.48 -0.42 19.82
CA GLY A 212 -2.31 -1.08 19.23
C GLY A 212 -2.53 -1.98 18.00
N PRO A 213 -3.42 -2.96 17.97
CA PRO A 213 -3.45 -3.99 16.93
C PRO A 213 -4.10 -3.55 15.61
N CYS A 214 -3.64 -2.44 15.02
CA CYS A 214 -4.25 -1.83 13.83
C CYS A 214 -4.25 -2.74 12.58
N GLN A 215 -3.25 -3.62 12.45
CA GLN A 215 -3.16 -4.54 11.31
C GLN A 215 -4.11 -5.75 11.43
N GLN A 216 -4.67 -5.98 12.62
CA GLN A 216 -5.64 -7.04 12.92
C GLN A 216 -7.08 -6.53 12.99
N GLY A 217 -7.31 -5.29 12.55
CA GLY A 217 -8.59 -4.61 12.56
C GLY A 217 -8.61 -3.38 13.46
N CYS A 218 -9.63 -2.55 13.30
CA CYS A 218 -9.81 -1.35 14.12
C CYS A 218 -11.21 -1.31 14.72
N VAL A 219 -11.31 -1.65 16.00
CA VAL A 219 -12.56 -1.76 16.75
C VAL A 219 -13.39 -0.46 16.76
N ASN A 220 -12.72 0.70 16.80
CA ASN A 220 -13.37 2.01 16.79
C ASN A 220 -13.60 2.56 15.38
N ARG A 221 -13.21 1.81 14.33
CA ARG A 221 -13.19 2.29 12.94
C ARG A 221 -12.42 3.60 12.75
N ALA A 222 -11.53 3.95 13.69
CA ALA A 222 -10.70 5.15 13.60
C ALA A 222 -9.72 5.06 12.41
N LYS A 223 -9.13 3.87 12.18
CA LYS A 223 -8.31 3.60 10.99
C LYS A 223 -9.18 3.60 9.74
N ALA A 224 -8.79 4.38 8.75
CA ALA A 224 -9.57 4.62 7.53
C ALA A 224 -9.34 3.55 6.46
N SER A 225 -9.59 2.28 6.76
CA SER A 225 -9.70 1.29 5.69
C SER A 225 -10.89 1.63 4.78
N VAL A 226 -10.80 1.31 3.50
CA VAL A 226 -11.77 1.80 2.51
C VAL A 226 -13.13 1.09 2.58
N ASP A 227 -13.23 -0.04 3.28
CA ASP A 227 -14.48 -0.69 3.65
C ASP A 227 -15.38 0.16 4.57
N VAL A 228 -14.76 1.02 5.40
CA VAL A 228 -15.49 1.92 6.31
C VAL A 228 -15.50 3.39 5.84
N THR A 229 -14.86 3.73 4.73
CA THR A 229 -14.77 5.10 4.21
C THR A 229 -15.38 5.25 2.82
N TYR A 230 -14.71 4.78 1.77
CA TYR A 230 -15.18 4.94 0.39
C TYR A 230 -16.34 4.03 0.05
N TRP A 231 -16.31 2.75 0.45
CA TRP A 231 -17.36 1.79 0.08
C TRP A 231 -18.76 2.16 0.56
N PRO A 232 -18.99 2.61 1.82
CA PRO A 232 -20.31 3.07 2.22
C PRO A 232 -20.85 4.22 1.36
N ARG A 233 -19.97 5.13 0.91
CA ARG A 233 -20.35 6.26 0.04
C ARG A 233 -20.64 5.80 -1.38
N ALA A 234 -19.81 4.90 -1.93
CA ALA A 234 -20.00 4.36 -3.28
C ALA A 234 -21.33 3.59 -3.39
N ILE A 235 -21.62 2.72 -2.41
CA ILE A 235 -22.87 1.96 -2.36
C ILE A 235 -24.09 2.90 -2.20
N ALA A 236 -23.99 3.88 -1.32
CA ALA A 236 -25.05 4.88 -1.15
C ALA A 236 -25.29 5.72 -2.43
N ALA A 237 -24.29 5.85 -3.29
CA ALA A 237 -24.37 6.52 -4.58
C ALA A 237 -24.79 5.58 -5.73
N GLY A 238 -25.18 4.33 -5.44
CA GLY A 238 -25.72 3.39 -6.42
C GLY A 238 -24.71 2.44 -7.07
N VAL A 239 -23.45 2.40 -6.60
CA VAL A 239 -22.47 1.40 -7.07
C VAL A 239 -22.87 0.02 -6.58
N GLU A 240 -22.93 -0.94 -7.49
CA GLU A 240 -23.14 -2.35 -7.16
C GLU A 240 -21.78 -3.01 -6.88
N LEU A 241 -21.56 -3.44 -5.63
CA LEU A 241 -20.38 -4.21 -5.23
C LEU A 241 -20.76 -5.69 -5.09
N ARG A 242 -20.10 -6.54 -5.88
CA ARG A 242 -20.25 -8.01 -5.85
C ARG A 242 -18.98 -8.64 -5.23
N PRO A 243 -19.01 -9.04 -3.96
CA PRO A 243 -17.94 -9.80 -3.34
C PRO A 243 -17.96 -11.27 -3.81
N HIS A 244 -16.88 -12.01 -3.53
CA HIS A 244 -16.67 -13.41 -3.93
C HIS A 244 -16.75 -13.64 -5.46
N CYS A 245 -16.43 -12.63 -6.25
CA CYS A 245 -16.40 -12.67 -7.71
C CYS A 245 -14.96 -12.61 -8.21
N VAL A 246 -14.46 -13.71 -8.78
CA VAL A 246 -13.09 -13.82 -9.28
C VAL A 246 -13.07 -13.55 -10.77
N VAL A 247 -12.63 -12.37 -11.18
CA VAL A 247 -12.47 -12.03 -12.61
C VAL A 247 -11.31 -12.83 -13.18
N GLN A 248 -11.58 -13.54 -14.27
CA GLN A 248 -10.65 -14.43 -14.95
C GLN A 248 -10.08 -13.82 -16.22
N GLN A 249 -10.85 -12.95 -16.90
CA GLN A 249 -10.43 -12.35 -18.16
C GLN A 249 -11.12 -11.00 -18.38
N VAL A 250 -10.39 -10.06 -18.94
CA VAL A 250 -10.95 -8.91 -19.66
C VAL A 250 -11.23 -9.38 -21.09
N VAL A 251 -12.48 -9.33 -21.52
CA VAL A 251 -12.86 -9.69 -22.89
C VAL A 251 -12.49 -8.55 -23.83
N ILE A 252 -11.62 -8.83 -24.79
CA ILE A 252 -11.13 -7.82 -25.76
C ILE A 252 -11.51 -8.27 -27.17
N GLU A 253 -12.28 -7.43 -27.85
CA GLU A 253 -12.74 -7.66 -29.23
C GLU A 253 -12.41 -6.44 -30.08
N ALA A 254 -11.81 -6.65 -31.22
CA ALA A 254 -11.40 -5.58 -32.16
C ALA A 254 -10.62 -4.43 -31.47
N GLY A 255 -9.74 -4.76 -30.51
CA GLY A 255 -8.92 -3.78 -29.78
C GLY A 255 -9.66 -2.99 -28.70
N ARG A 256 -10.86 -3.39 -28.32
CA ARG A 256 -11.65 -2.76 -27.26
C ARG A 256 -12.10 -3.78 -26.21
N ALA A 257 -12.11 -3.39 -24.96
CA ALA A 257 -12.71 -4.18 -23.89
C ALA A 257 -14.24 -4.15 -24.04
N THR A 258 -14.88 -5.33 -24.06
CA THR A 258 -16.34 -5.47 -24.16
C THR A 258 -16.97 -5.95 -22.86
N GLY A 259 -16.15 -6.24 -21.85
CA GLY A 259 -16.58 -6.69 -20.53
C GLY A 259 -15.54 -7.56 -19.86
N VAL A 260 -16.00 -8.36 -18.90
CA VAL A 260 -15.16 -9.32 -18.18
C VAL A 260 -15.87 -10.66 -18.03
N THR A 261 -15.08 -11.75 -17.96
CA THR A 261 -15.56 -13.04 -17.47
C THR A 261 -15.10 -13.25 -16.04
N TYR A 262 -15.97 -13.75 -15.18
CA TYR A 262 -15.66 -14.01 -13.78
C TYR A 262 -16.39 -15.24 -13.26
N ARG A 263 -15.88 -15.83 -12.19
CA ARG A 263 -16.62 -16.80 -11.38
C ARG A 263 -17.31 -16.08 -10.22
N ASP A 264 -18.59 -16.32 -10.08
CA ASP A 264 -19.40 -15.78 -8.98
C ASP A 264 -19.18 -16.56 -7.66
N ALA A 265 -19.94 -16.19 -6.61
CA ALA A 265 -19.88 -16.83 -5.29
C ALA A 265 -20.20 -18.33 -5.34
N GLU A 266 -21.03 -18.77 -6.27
CA GLU A 266 -21.39 -20.17 -6.52
C GLU A 266 -20.41 -20.85 -7.50
N ARG A 267 -19.33 -20.17 -7.91
CA ARG A 267 -18.31 -20.62 -8.86
C ARG A 267 -18.83 -20.83 -10.29
N ARG A 268 -19.97 -20.25 -10.63
CA ARG A 268 -20.48 -20.26 -12.01
C ARG A 268 -19.70 -19.22 -12.82
N GLU A 269 -19.43 -19.57 -14.07
CA GLU A 269 -18.83 -18.63 -15.02
C GLU A 269 -19.90 -17.66 -15.54
N VAL A 270 -19.61 -16.37 -15.42
CA VAL A 270 -20.51 -15.27 -15.80
C VAL A 270 -19.74 -14.28 -16.65
N THR A 271 -20.36 -13.80 -17.72
CA THR A 271 -19.87 -12.67 -18.51
C THR A 271 -20.65 -11.42 -18.14
N GLN A 272 -19.96 -10.36 -17.74
CA GLN A 272 -20.53 -9.03 -17.52
C GLN A 272 -20.10 -8.12 -18.65
N PRO A 273 -21.00 -7.77 -19.59
CA PRO A 273 -20.72 -6.78 -20.61
C PRO A 273 -20.55 -5.39 -20.02
N ALA A 274 -19.62 -4.59 -20.57
CA ALA A 274 -19.36 -3.23 -20.12
C ALA A 274 -18.80 -2.35 -21.24
N SER A 275 -19.12 -1.04 -21.19
CA SER A 275 -18.55 -0.05 -22.12
C SER A 275 -17.11 0.31 -21.79
N ALA A 276 -16.71 0.23 -20.51
CA ALA A 276 -15.35 0.40 -20.03
C ALA A 276 -15.03 -0.59 -18.90
N VAL A 277 -13.76 -1.00 -18.82
CA VAL A 277 -13.25 -1.86 -17.76
C VAL A 277 -12.13 -1.13 -17.02
N VAL A 278 -12.17 -1.14 -15.68
CA VAL A 278 -11.15 -0.55 -14.82
C VAL A 278 -10.56 -1.64 -13.93
N VAL A 279 -9.25 -1.82 -13.97
CA VAL A 279 -8.56 -2.83 -13.17
C VAL A 279 -7.84 -2.16 -12.00
N ALA A 280 -8.06 -2.67 -10.79
CA ALA A 280 -7.53 -2.16 -9.53
C ALA A 280 -7.12 -3.31 -8.59
N GLY A 281 -6.40 -4.30 -9.14
CA GLY A 281 -6.01 -5.54 -8.47
C GLY A 281 -4.65 -5.52 -7.77
N ASN A 282 -4.03 -4.35 -7.58
CA ASN A 282 -2.64 -4.09 -7.14
C ASN A 282 -1.57 -4.50 -8.16
N GLY A 283 -0.28 -4.17 -7.90
CA GLY A 283 0.82 -4.42 -8.84
C GLY A 283 1.03 -5.88 -9.24
N ILE A 284 0.54 -6.85 -8.48
CA ILE A 284 0.61 -8.27 -8.86
C ILE A 284 -0.68 -8.71 -9.56
N GLY A 285 -1.84 -8.48 -8.94
CA GLY A 285 -3.12 -8.94 -9.46
C GLY A 285 -3.51 -8.27 -10.78
N THR A 286 -3.22 -6.97 -10.94
CA THR A 286 -3.45 -6.23 -12.18
C THR A 286 -2.58 -6.78 -13.31
N ALA A 287 -1.27 -6.96 -13.08
CA ALA A 287 -0.39 -7.56 -14.07
C ALA A 287 -0.84 -8.99 -14.43
N ARG A 288 -1.18 -9.82 -13.44
CA ARG A 288 -1.67 -11.18 -13.63
C ARG A 288 -2.89 -11.22 -14.56
N LEU A 289 -3.90 -10.40 -14.25
CA LEU A 289 -5.14 -10.36 -15.02
C LEU A 289 -4.90 -9.86 -16.46
N LEU A 290 -4.17 -8.77 -16.64
CA LEU A 290 -3.94 -8.17 -17.95
C LEU A 290 -3.06 -9.07 -18.84
N LEU A 291 -2.03 -9.71 -18.27
CA LEU A 291 -1.22 -10.70 -19.00
C LEU A 291 -2.06 -11.92 -19.42
N ALA A 292 -2.88 -12.47 -18.51
CA ALA A 292 -3.77 -13.58 -18.80
C ALA A 292 -4.86 -13.23 -19.82
N SER A 293 -5.23 -11.95 -19.91
CA SER A 293 -6.19 -11.43 -20.90
C SER A 293 -5.56 -11.11 -22.26
N GLY A 294 -4.24 -11.30 -22.42
CA GLY A 294 -3.54 -11.06 -23.68
C GLY A 294 -3.37 -9.58 -24.05
N VAL A 295 -3.36 -8.67 -23.09
CA VAL A 295 -3.10 -7.24 -23.36
C VAL A 295 -1.68 -7.06 -23.89
N ALA A 296 -1.58 -6.57 -25.11
CA ALA A 296 -0.30 -6.43 -25.82
C ALA A 296 0.43 -5.16 -25.37
N SER A 297 1.43 -5.31 -24.50
CA SER A 297 2.35 -4.23 -24.13
C SER A 297 3.70 -4.80 -23.71
N PRO A 298 4.83 -4.29 -24.24
CA PRO A 298 6.16 -4.75 -23.87
C PRO A 298 6.52 -4.39 -22.42
N ALA A 299 5.85 -3.40 -21.83
CA ALA A 299 6.06 -2.93 -20.45
C ALA A 299 5.19 -3.66 -19.41
N LEU A 300 4.14 -4.39 -19.85
CA LEU A 300 3.21 -5.03 -18.92
C LEU A 300 3.89 -6.12 -18.09
N GLY A 301 3.65 -6.06 -16.79
CA GLY A 301 4.26 -6.95 -15.80
C GLY A 301 5.69 -6.58 -15.42
N ARG A 302 6.38 -5.72 -16.18
CA ARG A 302 7.77 -5.29 -15.93
C ARG A 302 7.82 -4.09 -14.98
N TYR A 303 9.05 -3.73 -14.59
CA TYR A 303 9.34 -2.60 -13.69
C TYR A 303 8.71 -2.77 -12.30
N LEU A 304 8.49 -4.01 -11.85
CA LEU A 304 8.02 -4.27 -10.49
C LEU A 304 8.93 -3.55 -9.49
N MET A 305 8.34 -2.67 -8.69
CA MET A 305 9.02 -1.96 -7.61
C MET A 305 8.36 -2.27 -6.28
N PHE A 306 9.23 -2.32 -5.26
CA PHE A 306 8.85 -2.29 -3.84
C PHE A 306 9.36 -0.98 -3.23
N HIS A 307 9.39 -0.91 -1.91
CA HIS A 307 10.30 -0.02 -1.18
C HIS A 307 11.27 -0.92 -0.43
N PRO A 308 12.53 -1.03 -0.87
CA PRO A 308 13.54 -1.73 -0.11
C PRO A 308 13.61 -1.20 1.31
N ALA A 309 13.55 -2.09 2.29
CA ALA A 309 13.42 -1.69 3.66
C ALA A 309 14.39 -2.42 4.59
N ALA A 310 14.89 -1.68 5.57
CA ALA A 310 15.79 -2.13 6.61
C ALA A 310 15.35 -1.57 7.97
N TYR A 311 15.81 -2.14 9.06
CA TYR A 311 15.52 -1.66 10.40
C TYR A 311 16.77 -1.44 11.22
N VAL A 312 16.75 -0.38 12.03
CA VAL A 312 17.67 -0.21 13.16
C VAL A 312 16.85 -0.13 14.44
N ARG A 313 17.18 -0.95 15.42
CA ARG A 313 16.58 -0.89 16.76
C ARG A 313 17.60 -0.41 17.78
N GLY A 314 17.23 0.59 18.55
CA GLY A 314 17.99 1.07 19.70
C GLY A 314 17.34 0.60 20.98
N MET A 315 18.14 0.13 21.94
CA MET A 315 17.72 -0.27 23.27
C MET A 315 17.99 0.86 24.26
N PHE A 316 17.03 1.11 25.15
CA PHE A 316 17.05 2.19 26.13
C PHE A 316 16.90 1.64 27.55
N LYS A 317 17.43 2.35 28.53
CA LYS A 317 17.24 2.00 29.95
C LYS A 317 15.80 2.25 30.40
N ASP A 318 15.23 3.35 29.91
CA ASP A 318 13.85 3.74 30.21
C ASP A 318 12.85 2.90 29.43
N GLU A 319 11.69 2.65 30.05
CA GLU A 319 10.57 1.97 29.42
C GLU A 319 9.92 2.87 28.37
N MET A 320 9.70 2.33 27.16
CA MET A 320 9.01 2.97 26.06
C MET A 320 7.54 2.53 26.00
N ASP A 321 6.69 3.36 25.42
CA ASP A 321 5.27 3.07 25.20
C ASP A 321 5.00 2.41 23.84
N GLY A 322 5.95 1.64 23.31
CA GLY A 322 5.83 0.95 22.02
C GLY A 322 4.54 0.17 21.83
N PRO A 323 4.07 -0.60 22.85
CA PRO A 323 2.79 -1.31 22.76
C PRO A 323 1.54 -0.42 22.79
N VAL A 324 1.67 0.86 23.11
CA VAL A 324 0.56 1.82 23.19
C VAL A 324 0.56 2.70 21.95
N GLY A 325 -0.59 2.82 21.33
CA GLY A 325 -0.77 3.66 20.16
C GLY A 325 -0.93 2.89 18.86
N PRO A 326 -1.28 3.55 17.77
CA PRO A 326 -1.42 2.88 16.50
C PRO A 326 -0.07 2.30 16.09
N ILE A 327 -0.09 1.02 15.65
CA ILE A 327 1.10 0.42 15.04
C ILE A 327 1.51 1.23 13.81
N GLY A 328 2.77 1.26 13.51
CA GLY A 328 3.30 1.99 12.36
C GLY A 328 4.13 3.18 12.81
N CYS A 329 4.11 4.24 12.04
CA CYS A 329 4.96 5.40 12.27
C CYS A 329 4.39 6.33 13.36
N ALA A 330 5.24 6.79 14.27
CA ALA A 330 4.92 7.86 15.22
C ALA A 330 5.34 9.24 14.67
N LEU A 331 6.54 9.30 14.15
CA LEU A 331 7.12 10.45 13.44
C LEU A 331 8.07 9.95 12.36
N TYR A 332 8.42 10.81 11.44
CA TYR A 332 9.35 10.52 10.35
C TYR A 332 10.38 11.63 10.16
N SER A 333 11.44 11.31 9.41
CA SER A 333 12.41 12.29 8.93
C SER A 333 12.59 12.16 7.42
N HIS A 334 12.56 13.29 6.73
CA HIS A 334 12.91 13.48 5.32
C HIS A 334 14.24 14.22 5.14
N GLU A 335 15.08 14.27 6.17
CA GLU A 335 16.40 14.92 6.12
C GLU A 335 17.23 14.44 4.93
N PHE A 336 17.09 13.16 4.58
CA PHE A 336 17.89 12.51 3.55
C PHE A 336 17.05 12.07 2.34
N TYR A 337 15.93 12.74 2.09
CA TYR A 337 14.99 12.33 1.05
C TYR A 337 15.45 12.73 -0.35
N GLU A 338 15.87 13.99 -0.51
CA GLU A 338 16.30 14.53 -1.80
C GLU A 338 17.70 14.05 -2.18
N THR A 339 18.04 14.10 -3.48
CA THR A 339 19.37 13.78 -3.98
C THR A 339 20.43 14.72 -3.39
N ASP A 340 21.52 14.14 -2.95
CA ASP A 340 22.75 14.85 -2.60
C ASP A 340 23.93 14.15 -3.30
N GLU A 341 24.58 14.82 -4.22
CA GLU A 341 25.69 14.28 -5.04
C GLU A 341 26.84 13.71 -4.21
N ARG A 342 27.02 14.21 -2.99
CA ARG A 342 28.08 13.75 -2.06
C ARG A 342 27.86 12.33 -1.54
N ARG A 343 26.63 11.78 -1.66
CA ARG A 343 26.28 10.44 -1.14
C ARG A 343 26.69 9.32 -2.09
N GLY A 344 26.99 9.60 -3.35
CA GLY A 344 27.36 8.60 -4.36
C GLY A 344 26.21 7.72 -4.85
N PHE A 345 24.97 8.11 -4.54
CA PHE A 345 23.72 7.56 -5.08
C PHE A 345 22.69 8.67 -5.26
N LYS A 346 21.72 8.45 -6.12
CA LYS A 346 20.62 9.39 -6.37
C LYS A 346 19.42 9.08 -5.51
N ARG A 347 18.51 10.05 -5.36
CA ARG A 347 17.34 9.96 -4.51
C ARG A 347 17.74 9.69 -3.04
N GLY A 348 16.83 9.26 -2.21
CA GLY A 348 17.14 9.17 -0.80
C GLY A 348 16.35 8.12 -0.03
N VAL A 349 16.23 8.39 1.26
CA VAL A 349 15.56 7.51 2.22
C VAL A 349 14.58 8.28 3.07
N HIS A 350 13.54 7.58 3.48
CA HIS A 350 12.58 7.98 4.49
C HIS A 350 12.85 7.21 5.78
N LEU A 351 13.05 7.90 6.88
CA LEU A 351 13.24 7.30 8.20
C LEU A 351 11.93 7.35 8.98
N GLN A 352 11.34 6.21 9.30
CA GLN A 352 10.09 6.09 10.06
C GLN A 352 10.36 5.56 11.46
N VAL A 353 10.07 6.34 12.48
CA VAL A 353 10.10 5.87 13.87
C VAL A 353 8.85 5.04 14.13
N THR A 354 9.02 3.73 14.23
CA THR A 354 7.92 2.77 14.32
C THR A 354 7.67 2.32 15.75
N ARG A 355 6.41 1.99 16.04
CA ARG A 355 6.00 1.38 17.30
C ARG A 355 6.08 -0.12 17.21
N GLU A 356 6.84 -0.74 18.08
CA GLU A 356 6.92 -2.20 18.21
C GLU A 356 5.98 -2.66 19.33
N ASN A 357 4.83 -3.18 18.98
CA ASN A 357 3.78 -3.46 19.95
C ASN A 357 3.27 -4.91 19.96
N ILE A 358 3.90 -5.80 19.21
CA ILE A 358 3.50 -7.21 19.13
C ILE A 358 4.60 -8.09 19.74
N PRO A 359 4.47 -8.54 21.00
CA PRO A 359 5.47 -9.36 21.68
C PRO A 359 5.85 -10.63 20.89
N LEU A 360 4.86 -11.26 20.24
CA LEU A 360 5.12 -12.45 19.44
C LEU A 360 6.04 -12.18 18.25
N LEU A 361 5.81 -11.10 17.51
CA LEU A 361 6.69 -10.73 16.38
C LEU A 361 8.08 -10.33 16.87
N GLN A 362 8.17 -9.67 18.02
CA GLN A 362 9.46 -9.34 18.62
C GLN A 362 10.21 -10.59 19.05
N ALA A 363 9.53 -11.57 19.68
CA ALA A 363 10.12 -12.84 20.04
C ALA A 363 10.66 -13.60 18.81
N MET A 364 9.93 -13.58 17.69
CA MET A 364 10.37 -14.20 16.42
C MET A 364 11.60 -13.53 15.81
N ARG A 365 11.89 -12.27 16.16
CA ARG A 365 13.07 -11.53 15.68
C ARG A 365 14.33 -11.74 16.54
N LEU A 366 14.21 -12.47 17.67
CA LEU A 366 15.33 -12.74 18.58
C LEU A 366 16.19 -13.93 18.13
N GLU A 367 15.94 -14.49 16.96
CA GLU A 367 16.77 -15.55 16.40
C GLU A 367 18.25 -15.10 16.27
N PRO A 368 19.21 -15.98 16.62
CA PRO A 368 19.05 -17.41 16.92
C PRO A 368 18.84 -17.76 18.42
N ALA A 369 18.52 -16.80 19.29
CA ALA A 369 18.34 -17.05 20.72
C ALA A 369 17.22 -18.07 21.00
N TRP A 370 17.41 -18.94 21.98
CA TRP A 370 16.49 -20.01 22.30
C TRP A 370 16.32 -20.18 23.83
N GLY A 371 15.15 -20.68 24.25
CA GLY A 371 14.88 -21.05 25.63
C GLY A 371 15.02 -19.88 26.61
N ARG A 372 15.78 -20.05 27.69
CA ARG A 372 15.95 -19.04 28.76
C ARG A 372 16.56 -17.73 28.23
N GLU A 373 17.50 -17.83 27.29
CA GLU A 373 18.14 -16.67 26.67
C GLU A 373 17.13 -15.82 25.91
N ALA A 374 16.31 -16.43 25.03
CA ALA A 374 15.25 -15.75 24.30
C ALA A 374 14.26 -15.03 25.23
N HIS A 375 13.87 -15.69 26.34
CA HIS A 375 13.01 -15.07 27.35
C HIS A 375 13.69 -13.90 28.07
N GLY A 376 15.00 -13.98 28.32
CA GLY A 376 15.80 -12.90 28.88
C GLY A 376 15.82 -11.68 27.97
N LEU A 377 16.20 -11.90 26.69
CA LEU A 377 16.25 -10.86 25.67
C LEU A 377 14.88 -10.23 25.42
N LEU A 378 13.80 -11.02 25.34
CA LEU A 378 12.46 -10.46 25.17
C LEU A 378 12.07 -9.55 26.32
N ARG A 379 12.38 -9.89 27.58
CA ARG A 379 12.12 -9.04 28.73
C ARG A 379 12.96 -7.76 28.72
N GLU A 380 14.20 -7.83 28.26
CA GLU A 380 15.10 -6.68 28.16
C GLU A 380 14.68 -5.74 27.03
N GLU A 381 14.28 -6.28 25.87
CA GLU A 381 13.99 -5.49 24.67
C GLU A 381 12.55 -5.01 24.59
N PHE A 382 11.59 -5.85 25.01
CA PHE A 382 10.18 -5.49 24.94
C PHE A 382 9.87 -4.30 25.85
N ARG A 383 9.27 -3.27 25.28
CA ARG A 383 9.00 -1.96 25.91
C ARG A 383 10.26 -1.12 26.22
N HIS A 384 11.45 -1.55 25.81
CA HIS A 384 12.69 -0.78 26.00
C HIS A 384 13.38 -0.46 24.66
N SER A 385 12.68 -0.64 23.55
CA SER A 385 13.23 -0.41 22.22
C SER A 385 12.48 0.65 21.43
N ILE A 386 13.22 1.34 20.57
CA ILE A 386 12.71 2.17 19.48
C ILE A 386 13.27 1.62 18.19
N ALA A 387 12.41 1.43 17.19
CA ALA A 387 12.83 1.03 15.86
C ALA A 387 12.67 2.17 14.86
N ILE A 388 13.68 2.35 14.02
CA ILE A 388 13.61 3.18 12.83
C ILE A 388 13.58 2.26 11.61
N LEU A 389 12.48 2.29 10.88
CA LEU A 389 12.36 1.68 9.56
C LEU A 389 12.97 2.64 8.54
N VAL A 390 13.94 2.17 7.80
CA VAL A 390 14.53 2.83 6.64
C VAL A 390 13.79 2.36 5.42
N LEU A 391 13.12 3.24 4.70
CA LEU A 391 12.58 2.99 3.37
C LEU A 391 13.46 3.69 2.35
N ALA A 392 14.02 2.94 1.42
CA ALA A 392 14.77 3.49 0.29
C ALA A 392 13.87 3.59 -0.94
N GLU A 393 14.12 4.59 -1.77
CA GLU A 393 13.51 4.63 -3.09
C GLU A 393 14.03 3.48 -3.95
N ASP A 394 13.12 2.80 -4.63
CA ASP A 394 13.45 1.80 -5.63
C ASP A 394 13.38 2.41 -7.03
N LEU A 395 14.31 2.06 -7.89
CA LEU A 395 14.34 2.55 -9.27
C LEU A 395 13.70 1.52 -10.21
N PRO A 396 13.03 1.97 -11.30
CA PRO A 396 12.34 1.10 -12.22
C PRO A 396 13.33 0.32 -13.10
N GLU A 397 13.53 -0.95 -12.77
CA GLU A 397 14.37 -1.89 -13.51
C GLU A 397 13.49 -2.83 -14.36
N SER A 398 13.66 -2.85 -15.67
CA SER A 398 12.80 -3.62 -16.59
C SER A 398 12.88 -5.14 -16.41
N HIS A 399 13.92 -5.66 -15.77
CA HIS A 399 14.09 -7.08 -15.45
C HIS A 399 13.30 -7.49 -14.19
N ASN A 400 12.98 -6.55 -13.29
CA ASN A 400 12.09 -6.79 -12.15
C ASN A 400 10.66 -6.90 -12.67
N ARG A 401 10.00 -8.04 -12.44
CA ARG A 401 8.71 -8.29 -13.09
C ARG A 401 7.83 -9.29 -12.36
N VAL A 402 6.55 -9.22 -12.70
CA VAL A 402 5.53 -10.25 -12.48
C VAL A 402 5.40 -11.05 -13.78
N ALA A 403 5.57 -12.36 -13.71
CA ALA A 403 5.40 -13.26 -14.85
C ALA A 403 4.31 -14.28 -14.56
N LEU A 404 3.61 -14.76 -15.58
CA LEU A 404 2.72 -15.90 -15.45
C LEU A 404 3.54 -17.20 -15.46
N THR A 405 3.04 -18.21 -14.75
CA THR A 405 3.53 -19.59 -14.84
C THR A 405 2.61 -20.43 -15.72
N ASP A 406 3.09 -21.59 -16.15
CA ASP A 406 2.27 -22.53 -16.95
C ASP A 406 1.20 -23.25 -16.12
N GLN A 407 1.31 -23.18 -14.79
CA GLN A 407 0.36 -23.82 -13.88
C GLN A 407 -0.90 -22.98 -13.74
N MET A 408 -2.06 -23.60 -13.96
CA MET A 408 -3.35 -22.99 -13.64
C MET A 408 -3.69 -23.16 -12.17
N GLU A 409 -4.10 -22.08 -11.53
CA GLU A 409 -4.51 -22.07 -10.13
C GLU A 409 -6.00 -22.39 -9.96
N ALA A 410 -6.39 -22.69 -8.73
CA ALA A 410 -7.78 -23.06 -8.39
C ALA A 410 -8.80 -21.95 -8.70
N ASP A 411 -8.35 -20.71 -8.83
CA ASP A 411 -9.19 -19.57 -9.20
C ASP A 411 -9.44 -19.46 -10.71
N GLY A 412 -8.81 -20.32 -11.51
CA GLY A 412 -8.97 -20.35 -12.96
C GLY A 412 -8.07 -19.40 -13.73
N LEU A 413 -7.06 -18.85 -13.07
CA LEU A 413 -6.01 -18.01 -13.68
C LEU A 413 -4.66 -18.73 -13.63
N PRO A 414 -3.72 -18.41 -14.56
CA PRO A 414 -2.34 -18.88 -14.44
C PRO A 414 -1.71 -18.47 -13.10
N GLY A 415 -0.78 -19.27 -12.58
CA GLY A 415 0.04 -18.92 -11.44
C GLY A 415 0.90 -17.70 -11.70
N VAL A 416 1.48 -17.12 -10.64
CA VAL A 416 2.29 -15.90 -10.70
C VAL A 416 3.67 -16.17 -10.09
N LYS A 417 4.70 -15.70 -10.77
CA LYS A 417 6.08 -15.66 -10.30
C LYS A 417 6.59 -14.24 -10.20
N LEU A 418 7.26 -13.91 -9.09
CA LEU A 418 7.97 -12.66 -8.90
C LEU A 418 9.44 -12.86 -9.24
N GLU A 419 9.96 -12.06 -10.17
CA GLU A 419 11.37 -11.95 -10.46
C GLU A 419 11.81 -10.54 -10.08
N TYR A 420 12.51 -10.43 -8.94
CA TYR A 420 12.94 -9.15 -8.40
C TYR A 420 14.36 -9.24 -7.83
N ARG A 421 15.20 -8.29 -8.23
CA ARG A 421 16.56 -8.13 -7.73
C ARG A 421 16.76 -6.73 -7.17
N LEU A 422 17.26 -6.66 -5.95
CA LEU A 422 17.65 -5.41 -5.34
C LEU A 422 18.86 -4.82 -6.09
N SER A 423 18.73 -3.61 -6.59
CA SER A 423 19.80 -2.91 -7.32
C SER A 423 20.94 -2.52 -6.38
N GLU A 424 22.13 -2.30 -6.93
CA GLU A 424 23.26 -1.76 -6.19
C GLU A 424 22.96 -0.36 -5.65
N HIS A 425 22.18 0.43 -6.39
CA HIS A 425 21.69 1.73 -5.97
C HIS A 425 20.85 1.61 -4.69
N SER A 426 19.84 0.74 -4.68
CA SER A 426 18.98 0.52 -3.51
C SER A 426 19.76 -0.01 -2.30
N ARG A 427 20.82 -0.84 -2.52
CA ARG A 427 21.69 -1.30 -1.44
C ARG A 427 22.44 -0.15 -0.77
N ARG A 428 23.09 0.71 -1.57
CA ARG A 428 23.84 1.88 -1.06
C ARG A 428 22.92 2.83 -0.30
N SER A 429 21.72 3.06 -0.82
CA SER A 429 20.72 3.90 -0.17
C SER A 429 20.27 3.31 1.18
N LEU A 430 20.05 1.98 1.24
CA LEU A 430 19.72 1.30 2.51
C LEU A 430 20.86 1.36 3.52
N ASP A 431 22.10 1.08 3.10
CA ASP A 431 23.28 1.11 3.98
C ASP A 431 23.49 2.51 4.57
N PHE A 432 23.37 3.55 3.73
CA PHE A 432 23.41 4.93 4.18
C PHE A 432 22.28 5.23 5.20
N GLY A 433 21.05 4.82 4.90
CA GLY A 433 19.91 5.03 5.80
C GLY A 433 20.06 4.29 7.12
N LEU A 434 20.64 3.08 7.14
CA LEU A 434 20.96 2.34 8.35
C LEU A 434 21.95 3.11 9.24
N ASP A 435 23.00 3.70 8.64
CA ASP A 435 23.97 4.52 9.38
C ASP A 435 23.30 5.75 10.00
N ARG A 436 22.46 6.46 9.25
CA ARG A 436 21.71 7.63 9.76
C ARG A 436 20.72 7.25 10.84
N ALA A 437 19.99 6.14 10.69
CA ALA A 437 19.05 5.66 11.70
C ALA A 437 19.76 5.25 13.00
N GLU A 438 20.94 4.61 12.92
CA GLU A 438 21.77 4.31 14.09
C GLU A 438 22.24 5.58 14.79
N GLU A 439 22.73 6.57 14.03
CA GLU A 439 23.20 7.85 14.55
C GLU A 439 22.08 8.57 15.33
N ALA A 440 20.85 8.62 14.75
CA ALA A 440 19.70 9.21 15.44
C ALA A 440 19.34 8.48 16.74
N LEU A 441 19.35 7.13 16.73
CA LEU A 441 19.06 6.36 17.94
C LEU A 441 20.13 6.52 19.02
N ARG A 442 21.42 6.59 18.65
CA ARG A 442 22.49 6.87 19.59
C ARG A 442 22.39 8.27 20.17
N ALA A 443 22.09 9.26 19.36
CA ALA A 443 21.85 10.64 19.80
C ALA A 443 20.62 10.73 20.74
N ALA A 444 19.61 9.87 20.53
CA ALA A 444 18.47 9.74 21.43
C ALA A 444 18.79 9.02 22.77
N GLY A 445 20.01 8.46 22.94
CA GLY A 445 20.47 7.79 24.17
C GLY A 445 20.37 6.26 24.14
N ALA A 446 20.27 5.64 22.99
CA ALA A 446 20.33 4.18 22.87
C ALA A 446 21.70 3.65 23.30
N HIS A 447 21.72 2.70 24.25
CA HIS A 447 22.95 2.09 24.75
C HIS A 447 23.39 0.86 23.95
N ARG A 448 22.46 0.21 23.23
CA ARG A 448 22.72 -0.93 22.33
C ARG A 448 21.94 -0.76 21.04
N ILE A 449 22.53 -1.15 19.93
CA ILE A 449 21.93 -1.09 18.59
C ILE A 449 21.85 -2.49 17.98
N VAL A 450 20.77 -2.77 17.28
CA VAL A 450 20.60 -3.97 16.46
C VAL A 450 20.18 -3.53 15.05
N ARG A 451 20.95 -3.93 14.02
CA ARG A 451 20.64 -3.67 12.61
C ARG A 451 20.02 -4.90 11.96
N VAL A 452 19.01 -4.66 11.13
CA VAL A 452 18.42 -5.64 10.20
C VAL A 452 18.58 -5.08 8.80
N PRO A 453 19.65 -5.45 8.08
CA PRO A 453 20.06 -4.77 6.84
C PRO A 453 19.11 -4.99 5.67
N LEU A 454 18.26 -5.99 5.74
CA LEU A 454 17.16 -6.21 4.80
C LEU A 454 16.01 -6.88 5.54
N ALA A 455 14.80 -6.35 5.36
CA ALA A 455 13.60 -6.85 6.00
C ALA A 455 12.70 -7.58 4.98
N PRO A 456 12.71 -8.93 4.91
CA PRO A 456 11.96 -9.66 3.87
C PRO A 456 10.44 -9.47 3.95
N LEU A 457 9.88 -9.27 5.15
CA LEU A 457 8.44 -9.07 5.37
C LEU A 457 8.04 -7.60 5.24
N THR A 458 8.48 -6.94 4.17
CA THR A 458 8.19 -5.52 3.88
C THR A 458 7.68 -5.29 2.46
N GLY A 459 7.28 -6.32 1.74
CA GLY A 459 6.72 -6.22 0.39
C GLY A 459 5.27 -5.74 0.36
N TRP A 460 4.93 -4.67 1.11
CA TRP A 460 3.57 -4.08 1.12
C TRP A 460 3.27 -3.24 -0.12
N HIS A 461 4.29 -2.69 -0.76
CA HIS A 461 4.16 -1.72 -1.83
C HIS A 461 4.39 -2.43 -3.17
N LEU A 462 3.30 -2.90 -3.78
CA LEU A 462 3.30 -3.66 -5.03
C LEU A 462 3.00 -2.70 -6.16
N LEU A 463 4.04 -2.20 -6.86
CA LEU A 463 3.95 -1.00 -7.69
C LEU A 463 4.45 -1.23 -9.12
N SER A 464 4.03 -0.37 -10.05
CA SER A 464 4.63 -0.09 -11.38
C SER A 464 4.38 -1.08 -12.52
N THR A 465 3.85 -2.25 -12.31
CA THR A 465 3.72 -3.32 -13.33
C THR A 465 2.80 -3.01 -14.53
N ALA A 466 2.02 -1.92 -14.46
CA ALA A 466 1.23 -1.35 -15.55
C ALA A 466 1.46 0.17 -15.62
N ARG A 467 2.73 0.57 -15.51
CA ARG A 467 3.18 1.95 -15.31
C ARG A 467 2.65 2.94 -16.34
N MET A 468 2.43 4.18 -15.86
CA MET A 468 2.09 5.33 -16.70
C MET A 468 3.29 5.83 -17.50
N GLY A 469 3.01 6.38 -18.68
CA GLY A 469 4.00 7.07 -19.48
C GLY A 469 3.41 7.55 -20.82
N ARG A 470 4.22 8.25 -21.59
CA ARG A 470 3.83 8.77 -22.90
C ARG A 470 4.15 7.80 -24.05
N ASP A 471 5.17 6.98 -23.84
CA ASP A 471 5.66 6.05 -24.86
C ASP A 471 5.12 4.63 -24.62
N PRO A 472 4.31 4.07 -25.53
CA PRO A 472 3.80 2.70 -25.40
C PRO A 472 4.88 1.62 -25.37
N ALA A 473 6.10 1.91 -25.84
CA ALA A 473 7.21 0.96 -25.77
C ALA A 473 7.73 0.76 -24.34
N THR A 474 7.58 1.77 -23.47
CA THR A 474 8.10 1.78 -22.09
C THR A 474 7.03 1.93 -21.03
N SER A 475 5.75 2.09 -21.42
CA SER A 475 4.62 2.23 -20.52
C SER A 475 3.42 1.40 -20.99
N VAL A 476 2.51 1.09 -20.07
CA VAL A 476 1.28 0.35 -20.34
C VAL A 476 0.10 1.30 -20.49
N THR A 477 0.11 2.37 -19.72
CA THR A 477 -1.00 3.33 -19.65
C THR A 477 -0.52 4.76 -19.89
N ASP A 478 -1.45 5.59 -20.36
CA ASP A 478 -1.26 7.03 -20.49
C ASP A 478 -1.44 7.78 -19.14
N ALA A 479 -1.39 9.12 -19.17
CA ALA A 479 -1.58 10.00 -18.02
C ALA A 479 -3.00 9.94 -17.39
N ARG A 480 -3.95 9.32 -18.07
CA ARG A 480 -5.34 9.12 -17.65
C ARG A 480 -5.61 7.68 -17.21
N GLY A 481 -4.56 6.86 -17.06
CA GLY A 481 -4.64 5.45 -16.68
C GLY A 481 -5.21 4.54 -17.77
N ARG A 482 -5.35 4.99 -19.00
CA ARG A 482 -5.87 4.20 -20.14
C ARG A 482 -4.76 3.38 -20.76
N CYS A 483 -5.04 2.10 -20.98
CA CYS A 483 -4.10 1.24 -21.68
C CYS A 483 -3.90 1.71 -23.13
N HIS A 484 -2.63 1.87 -23.54
CA HIS A 484 -2.30 2.26 -24.91
C HIS A 484 -2.86 1.28 -25.96
N ALA A 485 -2.85 -0.02 -25.65
CA ALA A 485 -3.32 -1.07 -26.57
C ALA A 485 -4.86 -1.22 -26.58
N VAL A 486 -5.56 -0.79 -25.52
CA VAL A 486 -7.02 -0.98 -25.35
C VAL A 486 -7.59 0.29 -24.72
N PRO A 487 -8.04 1.29 -25.49
CA PRO A 487 -8.33 2.64 -24.98
C PRO A 487 -9.45 2.78 -23.94
N ASN A 488 -10.37 1.82 -23.87
CA ASN A 488 -11.44 1.76 -22.85
C ASN A 488 -11.17 0.75 -21.71
N LEU A 489 -9.93 0.28 -21.60
CA LEU A 489 -9.40 -0.46 -20.47
C LEU A 489 -8.51 0.48 -19.66
N LEU A 490 -8.85 0.68 -18.41
CA LEU A 490 -8.14 1.58 -17.50
C LEU A 490 -7.54 0.79 -16.33
N VAL A 491 -6.53 1.38 -15.72
CA VAL A 491 -5.94 0.90 -14.47
C VAL A 491 -6.08 1.99 -13.42
N ALA A 492 -6.40 1.62 -12.17
CA ALA A 492 -6.62 2.57 -11.08
C ALA A 492 -6.04 2.07 -9.75
N ASP A 493 -4.75 1.68 -9.74
CA ASP A 493 -4.07 1.20 -8.54
C ASP A 493 -2.56 1.50 -8.56
N GLY A 494 -1.80 0.88 -7.64
CA GLY A 494 -0.35 1.09 -7.52
C GLY A 494 0.48 0.60 -8.71
N SER A 495 -0.08 -0.22 -9.60
CA SER A 495 0.63 -0.65 -10.80
C SER A 495 0.92 0.48 -11.79
N LEU A 496 0.25 1.63 -11.65
CA LEU A 496 0.43 2.82 -12.48
C LEU A 496 1.74 3.59 -12.22
N PHE A 497 2.39 3.39 -11.09
CA PHE A 497 3.53 4.21 -10.68
C PHE A 497 4.66 4.19 -11.71
N THR A 498 5.16 5.36 -12.05
CA THR A 498 6.33 5.55 -12.93
C THR A 498 7.62 5.44 -12.13
N THR A 499 7.66 6.11 -10.97
CA THR A 499 8.66 6.03 -9.90
C THR A 499 7.92 6.00 -8.57
N VAL A 500 8.57 5.61 -7.49
CA VAL A 500 7.87 5.29 -6.23
C VAL A 500 8.15 6.26 -5.09
N GLY A 501 9.16 7.14 -5.24
CA GLY A 501 9.68 7.91 -4.11
C GLY A 501 10.18 7.00 -2.99
N ALA A 502 10.41 7.56 -1.81
CA ALA A 502 10.74 6.76 -0.63
C ALA A 502 9.61 6.70 0.41
N VAL A 503 8.36 7.01 0.02
CA VAL A 503 7.21 7.12 0.93
C VAL A 503 6.11 6.10 0.64
N ASN A 504 5.27 5.83 1.64
CA ASN A 504 4.15 4.90 1.53
C ASN A 504 3.14 5.35 0.45
N PRO A 505 2.74 4.48 -0.49
CA PRO A 505 2.05 4.90 -1.71
C PRO A 505 0.52 5.07 -1.57
N GLY A 506 -0.07 4.76 -0.42
CA GLY A 506 -1.54 4.72 -0.25
C GLY A 506 -2.23 6.04 -0.60
N SER A 507 -1.65 7.18 -0.22
CA SER A 507 -2.16 8.52 -0.55
C SER A 507 -2.18 8.75 -2.07
N THR A 508 -1.08 8.42 -2.74
CA THR A 508 -0.93 8.58 -4.19
C THR A 508 -1.85 7.63 -4.97
N ILE A 509 -2.01 6.37 -4.54
CA ILE A 509 -2.95 5.43 -5.16
C ILE A 509 -4.38 5.99 -5.12
N GLY A 510 -4.82 6.48 -3.96
CA GLY A 510 -6.15 7.08 -3.84
C GLY A 510 -6.32 8.33 -4.70
N ALA A 511 -5.35 9.23 -4.68
CA ALA A 511 -5.37 10.46 -5.49
C ALA A 511 -5.40 10.18 -7.01
N LEU A 512 -4.61 9.21 -7.48
CA LEU A 512 -4.65 8.76 -8.88
C LEU A 512 -6.02 8.21 -9.27
N ALA A 513 -6.59 7.36 -8.43
CA ALA A 513 -7.91 6.77 -8.69
C ALA A 513 -9.01 7.83 -8.77
N LEU A 514 -8.99 8.85 -7.89
CA LEU A 514 -9.90 10.00 -7.93
C LEU A 514 -9.73 10.80 -9.23
N LYS A 515 -8.48 11.07 -9.63
CA LYS A 515 -8.17 11.78 -10.88
C LYS A 515 -8.68 11.03 -12.10
N ILE A 516 -8.41 9.73 -12.18
CA ILE A 516 -8.83 8.86 -13.30
C ILE A 516 -10.36 8.80 -13.39
N ALA A 517 -11.06 8.77 -12.25
CA ALA A 517 -12.52 8.81 -12.21
C ALA A 517 -13.07 10.13 -12.76
N ASP A 518 -12.49 11.28 -12.37
CA ASP A 518 -12.87 12.59 -12.91
C ASP A 518 -12.60 12.68 -14.42
N ASP A 519 -11.47 12.15 -14.88
CA ASP A 519 -11.13 12.14 -16.30
C ASP A 519 -12.09 11.26 -17.12
N LEU A 520 -12.55 10.12 -16.56
CA LEU A 520 -13.56 9.29 -17.20
C LEU A 520 -14.95 9.94 -17.19
N ALA A 521 -15.33 10.59 -16.09
CA ALA A 521 -16.61 11.30 -15.99
C ALA A 521 -16.74 12.43 -17.03
N LYS A 522 -15.66 13.16 -17.30
CA LYS A 522 -15.62 14.21 -18.35
C LYS A 522 -15.84 13.65 -19.76
N ASP A 523 -15.40 12.42 -20.01
CA ASP A 523 -15.59 11.79 -21.33
C ASP A 523 -17.01 11.24 -21.52
N ALA A 524 -17.73 11.00 -20.41
CA ALA A 524 -19.12 10.51 -20.42
C ALA A 524 -20.16 11.66 -20.41
N ALA A 525 -19.75 12.91 -20.17
CA ALA A 525 -20.60 14.11 -20.18
C ALA A 525 -20.77 14.66 -21.61
#